data_a31dfa03078ae5f33544ba5d0e7bb4d4
#
_entry.id   a31dfa03078ae5f33544ba5d0e7bb4d4
#
_cell.length_a   1.000
_cell.length_b   1.000
_cell.length_c   1.000
_cell.angle_alpha   90.00
_cell.angle_beta   90.00
_cell.angle_gamma   90.00
#
_symmetry.space_group_name_H-M   'P 1'
#
loop_
_entity.id
_entity.type
_entity.pdbx_description
1 polymer ?
#
loop_
_entity_poly.entity_id
_entity_poly.type
_entity_poly.pdbx_seq_one_letter_code
_entity_poly.pdbx_strand_id
1 'polypeptide(L)'
;MKIHIRNAELDEYQTVEAIMKQVQQMHIDWRPNIYKYNETVLPLELYKQAVNERTFFVAEYDRKVAGILFVIYRHIENPIQVTRNIIFIDSMAVDEKYRGKGIGHAFFDFLKNLKDERGYDGIELQVNTKNKAAYKIYSDYGFTNKSINMELL
;
A
#
# COMPACT_ATOMS: atom_id res chain seq x y z
N MET A 1 -7.16 -5.70 21.32
CA MET A 1 -6.02 -5.12 20.57
C MET A 1 -6.40 -3.80 19.95
N LYS A 2 -5.47 -2.87 19.97
CA LYS A 2 -5.73 -1.52 19.46
C LYS A 2 -5.80 -1.46 17.94
N ILE A 3 -5.06 -2.32 17.25
CA ILE A 3 -4.98 -2.32 15.78
C ILE A 3 -5.82 -3.47 15.23
N HIS A 4 -6.72 -3.14 14.31
CA HIS A 4 -7.55 -4.12 13.63
C HIS A 4 -7.54 -3.84 12.13
N ILE A 5 -7.15 -4.84 11.33
CA ILE A 5 -7.11 -4.70 9.87
C ILE A 5 -8.31 -5.45 9.28
N ARG A 6 -9.04 -4.76 8.42
CA ARG A 6 -10.25 -5.28 7.79
C ARG A 6 -10.43 -4.69 6.40
N ASN A 7 -11.39 -5.23 5.66
CA ASN A 7 -11.77 -4.63 4.39
C ASN A 7 -12.33 -3.22 4.61
N ALA A 8 -12.03 -2.32 3.68
CA ALA A 8 -12.58 -0.98 3.67
C ALA A 8 -14.07 -1.01 3.30
N GLU A 9 -14.81 -0.01 3.74
CA GLU A 9 -16.23 0.16 3.46
C GLU A 9 -16.45 1.41 2.60
N LEU A 10 -17.57 1.42 1.84
CA LEU A 10 -17.85 2.51 0.90
C LEU A 10 -17.97 3.87 1.59
N ASP A 11 -18.56 3.90 2.78
CA ASP A 11 -18.75 5.15 3.53
C ASP A 11 -17.47 5.73 4.14
N GLU A 12 -16.36 5.01 4.01
CA GLU A 12 -15.06 5.47 4.52
C GLU A 12 -14.22 6.22 3.47
N TYR A 13 -14.78 6.43 2.28
CA TYR A 13 -14.06 7.01 1.15
C TYR A 13 -13.36 8.32 1.49
N GLN A 14 -14.04 9.24 2.16
CA GLN A 14 -13.45 10.55 2.46
C GLN A 14 -12.26 10.45 3.39
N THR A 15 -12.33 9.60 4.39
CA THR A 15 -11.21 9.35 5.32
C THR A 15 -10.04 8.71 4.61
N VAL A 16 -10.31 7.72 3.77
CA VAL A 16 -9.29 7.02 2.97
C VAL A 16 -8.60 7.99 2.01
N GLU A 17 -9.38 8.79 1.29
CA GLU A 17 -8.80 9.76 0.35
C GLU A 17 -7.95 10.81 1.06
N ALA A 18 -8.36 11.25 2.24
CA ALA A 18 -7.57 12.20 3.03
C ALA A 18 -6.19 11.65 3.38
N ILE A 19 -6.10 10.36 3.71
CA ILE A 19 -4.82 9.70 3.98
C ILE A 19 -3.99 9.59 2.70
N MET A 20 -4.62 9.24 1.59
CA MET A 20 -3.91 9.15 0.30
C MET A 20 -3.39 10.51 -0.16
N LYS A 21 -4.08 11.60 0.14
CA LYS A 21 -3.60 12.96 -0.14
C LYS A 21 -2.31 13.28 0.59
N GLN A 22 -2.12 12.77 1.81
CA GLN A 22 -0.87 12.93 2.54
C GLN A 22 0.30 12.31 1.77
N VAL A 23 0.09 11.12 1.22
CA VAL A 23 1.10 10.42 0.40
C VAL A 23 1.37 11.17 -0.90
N GLN A 24 0.33 11.64 -1.58
CA GLN A 24 0.48 12.41 -2.80
C GLN A 24 1.32 13.67 -2.57
N GLN A 25 1.09 14.37 -1.45
CA GLN A 25 1.87 15.56 -1.11
C GLN A 25 3.35 15.22 -0.90
N MET A 26 3.66 14.08 -0.28
CA MET A 26 5.04 13.63 -0.15
C MET A 26 5.69 13.39 -1.51
N HIS A 27 4.97 12.76 -2.44
CA HIS A 27 5.47 12.53 -3.79
C HIS A 27 5.71 13.84 -4.54
N ILE A 28 4.81 14.82 -4.40
CA ILE A 28 4.99 16.15 -4.99
C ILE A 28 6.25 16.81 -4.43
N ASP A 29 6.44 16.74 -3.12
CA ASP A 29 7.60 17.35 -2.47
C ASP A 29 8.91 16.72 -2.94
N TRP A 30 8.93 15.39 -3.13
CA TRP A 30 10.12 14.67 -3.61
C TRP A 30 10.36 14.85 -5.10
N ARG A 31 9.31 14.79 -5.90
CA ARG A 31 9.40 14.75 -7.36
C ARG A 31 8.33 15.64 -8.01
N PRO A 32 8.47 16.98 -7.89
CA PRO A 32 7.50 17.91 -8.50
C PRO A 32 7.51 17.88 -10.03
N ASN A 33 8.55 17.30 -10.63
CA ASN A 33 8.62 17.07 -12.07
C ASN A 33 7.81 15.86 -12.54
N ILE A 34 7.33 15.04 -11.63
CA ILE A 34 6.55 13.84 -11.94
C ILE A 34 5.13 13.96 -11.39
N TYR A 35 5.00 14.40 -10.16
CA TYR A 35 3.72 14.45 -9.44
C TYR A 35 3.21 15.88 -9.31
N LYS A 36 1.91 16.04 -9.39
CA LYS A 36 1.27 17.35 -9.26
C LYS A 36 0.05 17.25 -8.35
N TYR A 37 -0.37 18.38 -7.82
CA TYR A 37 -1.61 18.48 -7.07
C TYR A 37 -2.81 18.12 -7.95
N ASN A 38 -3.75 17.41 -7.37
CA ASN A 38 -5.07 17.22 -7.91
C ASN A 38 -6.06 17.14 -6.74
N GLU A 39 -7.23 17.68 -6.91
CA GLU A 39 -8.25 17.70 -5.87
C GLU A 39 -8.67 16.28 -5.48
N THR A 40 -8.73 15.38 -6.45
CA THR A 40 -9.03 13.97 -6.26
C THR A 40 -7.76 13.16 -6.53
N VAL A 41 -7.30 12.36 -5.56
CA VAL A 41 -6.16 11.45 -5.71
C VAL A 41 -6.60 9.99 -5.81
N LEU A 42 -7.79 9.68 -5.33
CA LEU A 42 -8.38 8.34 -5.43
C LEU A 42 -9.76 8.48 -6.09
N PRO A 43 -9.90 8.15 -7.38
CA PRO A 43 -11.21 8.21 -8.04
C PRO A 43 -12.22 7.33 -7.31
N LEU A 44 -13.41 7.86 -7.09
CA LEU A 44 -14.48 7.16 -6.36
C LEU A 44 -14.81 5.81 -7.00
N GLU A 45 -14.88 5.74 -8.32
CA GLU A 45 -15.21 4.48 -9.00
C GLU A 45 -14.14 3.42 -8.81
N LEU A 46 -12.86 3.83 -8.78
CA LEU A 46 -11.76 2.91 -8.48
C LEU A 46 -11.89 2.37 -7.05
N TYR A 47 -12.22 3.24 -6.10
CA TYR A 47 -12.41 2.84 -4.71
C TYR A 47 -13.58 1.87 -4.56
N LYS A 48 -14.71 2.17 -5.21
CA LYS A 48 -15.88 1.27 -5.20
C LYS A 48 -15.53 -0.12 -5.73
N GLN A 49 -14.81 -0.17 -6.84
CA GLN A 49 -14.37 -1.44 -7.42
C GLN A 49 -13.47 -2.20 -6.46
N ALA A 50 -12.49 -1.52 -5.86
CA ALA A 50 -11.55 -2.15 -4.93
C ALA A 50 -12.25 -2.67 -3.68
N VAL A 51 -13.23 -1.94 -3.15
CA VAL A 51 -14.04 -2.40 -2.03
C VAL A 51 -14.84 -3.64 -2.42
N ASN A 52 -15.48 -3.61 -3.59
CA ASN A 52 -16.25 -4.75 -4.09
C ASN A 52 -15.37 -5.99 -4.32
N GLU A 53 -14.17 -5.81 -4.82
CA GLU A 53 -13.20 -6.89 -5.07
C GLU A 53 -12.43 -7.30 -3.81
N ARG A 54 -12.60 -6.60 -2.72
CA ARG A 54 -11.96 -6.86 -1.43
C ARG A 54 -10.42 -6.74 -1.51
N THR A 55 -9.96 -5.76 -2.27
CA THR A 55 -8.53 -5.44 -2.44
C THR A 55 -8.11 -4.19 -1.68
N PHE A 56 -9.03 -3.51 -1.03
CA PHE A 56 -8.76 -2.32 -0.24
C PHE A 56 -9.01 -2.60 1.23
N PHE A 57 -7.99 -2.41 2.05
CA PHE A 57 -8.03 -2.66 3.49
C PHE A 57 -7.76 -1.37 4.26
N VAL A 58 -8.29 -1.31 5.47
CA VAL A 58 -7.98 -0.23 6.41
C VAL A 58 -7.48 -0.83 7.71
N ALA A 59 -6.66 -0.07 8.41
CA ALA A 59 -6.27 -0.36 9.76
C ALA A 59 -7.03 0.57 10.70
N GLU A 60 -7.78 0.00 11.64
CA GLU A 60 -8.37 0.75 12.73
C GLU A 60 -7.38 0.81 13.89
N TYR A 61 -7.25 1.97 14.48
CA TYR A 61 -6.58 2.17 15.75
C TYR A 61 -7.59 2.76 16.72
N ASP A 62 -7.91 2.02 17.77
CA ASP A 62 -8.95 2.40 18.73
C ASP A 62 -10.26 2.82 18.02
N ARG A 63 -10.70 1.98 17.06
CA ARG A 63 -11.94 2.12 16.28
C ARG A 63 -11.97 3.27 15.26
N LYS A 64 -10.83 3.90 15.00
CA LYS A 64 -10.73 4.94 13.98
C LYS A 64 -9.84 4.48 12.85
N VAL A 65 -10.20 4.80 11.61
CA VAL A 65 -9.36 4.49 10.45
C VAL A 65 -8.07 5.29 10.56
N ALA A 66 -6.97 4.57 10.67
CA ALA A 66 -5.65 5.14 10.89
C ALA A 66 -4.66 4.83 9.78
N GLY A 67 -4.99 3.90 8.89
CA GLY A 67 -4.12 3.53 7.78
C GLY A 67 -4.90 2.86 6.66
N ILE A 68 -4.29 2.82 5.50
CA ILE A 68 -4.87 2.23 4.28
C ILE A 68 -3.86 1.29 3.61
N LEU A 69 -4.42 0.28 2.94
CA LEU A 69 -3.65 -0.68 2.17
C LEU A 69 -4.46 -1.09 0.94
N PHE A 70 -3.91 -0.81 -0.23
CA PHE A 70 -4.50 -1.24 -1.49
C PHE A 70 -3.55 -2.21 -2.18
N VAL A 71 -4.05 -3.41 -2.50
CA VAL A 71 -3.24 -4.45 -3.13
C VAL A 71 -3.80 -4.81 -4.50
N ILE A 72 -2.91 -5.33 -5.34
CA ILE A 72 -3.25 -5.89 -6.64
C ILE A 72 -2.75 -7.33 -6.62
N TYR A 73 -3.65 -8.28 -6.88
CA TYR A 73 -3.26 -9.68 -7.04
C TYR A 73 -2.80 -9.91 -8.47
N ARG A 74 -1.56 -10.35 -8.65
CA ARG A 74 -0.96 -10.56 -9.95
C ARG A 74 -0.71 -12.05 -10.19
N HIS A 75 -1.13 -12.52 -11.33
CA HIS A 75 -0.81 -13.85 -11.83
C HIS A 75 0.14 -13.71 -13.01
N ILE A 76 1.35 -14.23 -12.88
CA ILE A 76 2.38 -14.17 -13.91
C ILE A 76 2.49 -15.54 -14.54
N GLU A 77 2.13 -15.63 -15.82
CA GLU A 77 2.22 -16.85 -16.59
C GLU A 77 2.60 -16.52 -18.02
N ASN A 78 3.78 -16.97 -18.44
CA ASN A 78 4.29 -16.79 -19.79
C ASN A 78 5.39 -17.82 -20.05
N PRO A 79 5.83 -17.99 -21.32
CA PRO A 79 6.78 -19.05 -21.68
C PRO A 79 8.18 -18.91 -21.07
N ILE A 80 8.55 -17.73 -20.56
CA ILE A 80 9.93 -17.46 -20.12
C ILE A 80 10.04 -17.20 -18.62
N GLN A 81 8.93 -17.26 -17.88
CA GLN A 81 8.95 -17.04 -16.44
C GLN A 81 8.26 -18.19 -15.72
N VAL A 82 8.73 -18.48 -14.53
CA VAL A 82 8.03 -19.40 -13.62
C VAL A 82 6.67 -18.80 -13.28
N THR A 83 5.62 -19.62 -13.38
CA THR A 83 4.27 -19.17 -12.99
C THR A 83 4.23 -18.81 -11.52
N ARG A 84 3.80 -17.60 -11.21
CA ARG A 84 3.76 -17.09 -9.85
C ARG A 84 2.50 -16.27 -9.59
N ASN A 85 2.05 -16.30 -8.35
CA ASN A 85 0.98 -15.47 -7.85
C ASN A 85 1.57 -14.51 -6.82
N ILE A 86 1.43 -13.21 -7.04
CA ILE A 86 2.06 -12.16 -6.25
C ILE A 86 1.00 -11.22 -5.68
N ILE A 87 1.18 -10.83 -4.43
CA ILE A 87 0.44 -9.71 -3.85
C ILE A 87 1.29 -8.47 -4.06
N PHE A 88 0.83 -7.55 -4.90
CA PHE A 88 1.52 -6.28 -5.12
C PHE A 88 0.88 -5.19 -4.25
N ILE A 89 1.68 -4.55 -3.41
CA ILE A 89 1.23 -3.40 -2.61
C ILE A 89 1.25 -2.18 -3.52
N ASP A 90 0.06 -1.73 -3.96
CA ASP A 90 -0.06 -0.54 -4.77
C ASP A 90 0.07 0.73 -3.92
N SER A 91 -0.62 0.75 -2.78
CA SER A 91 -0.61 1.88 -1.86
C SER A 91 -0.66 1.37 -0.43
N MET A 92 0.18 1.92 0.42
CA MET A 92 0.15 1.68 1.85
C MET A 92 0.53 2.97 2.56
N ALA A 93 -0.31 3.42 3.46
CA ALA A 93 -0.06 4.65 4.18
C ALA A 93 -0.66 4.61 5.59
N VAL A 94 0.01 5.29 6.50
CA VAL A 94 -0.48 5.50 7.85
C VAL A 94 -0.75 6.99 8.01
N ASP A 95 -1.94 7.35 8.50
CA ASP A 95 -2.27 8.73 8.82
C ASP A 95 -1.21 9.30 9.75
N GLU A 96 -0.74 10.51 9.45
CA GLU A 96 0.32 11.15 10.22
C GLU A 96 0.04 11.24 11.73
N LYS A 97 -1.25 11.30 12.11
CA LYS A 97 -1.67 11.31 13.52
C LYS A 97 -1.40 10.00 14.24
N TYR A 98 -1.24 8.92 13.49
CA TYR A 98 -1.13 7.56 14.04
C TYR A 98 0.20 6.89 13.73
N ARG A 99 1.19 7.66 13.24
CA ARG A 99 2.52 7.12 12.97
C ARG A 99 3.22 6.71 14.26
N GLY A 100 4.12 5.74 14.14
CA GLY A 100 4.90 5.25 15.28
C GLY A 100 4.13 4.32 16.22
N LYS A 101 2.97 3.81 15.80
CA LYS A 101 2.11 2.94 16.62
C LYS A 101 2.09 1.48 16.16
N GLY A 102 2.90 1.13 15.16
CA GLY A 102 3.02 -0.24 14.68
C GLY A 102 2.04 -0.62 13.59
N ILE A 103 1.31 0.32 12.99
CA ILE A 103 0.30 0.03 11.97
C ILE A 103 0.93 -0.54 10.70
N GLY A 104 2.05 0.04 10.25
CA GLY A 104 2.76 -0.48 9.08
C GLY A 104 3.20 -1.92 9.27
N HIS A 105 3.76 -2.24 10.42
CA HIS A 105 4.15 -3.59 10.76
C HIS A 105 2.94 -4.54 10.79
N ALA A 106 1.82 -4.08 11.33
CA ALA A 106 0.59 -4.86 11.35
C ALA A 106 0.08 -5.17 9.93
N PHE A 107 0.19 -4.22 9.00
CA PHE A 107 -0.14 -4.47 7.60
C PHE A 107 0.76 -5.56 6.99
N PHE A 108 2.06 -5.53 7.27
CA PHE A 108 2.96 -6.56 6.75
C PHE A 108 2.65 -7.94 7.32
N ASP A 109 2.37 -8.03 8.60
CA ASP A 109 1.97 -9.30 9.22
C ASP A 109 0.67 -9.82 8.62
N PHE A 110 -0.29 -8.93 8.39
CA PHE A 110 -1.56 -9.26 7.75
C PHE A 110 -1.32 -9.82 6.33
N LEU A 111 -0.47 -9.15 5.54
CA LEU A 111 -0.17 -9.58 4.17
C LEU A 111 0.61 -10.89 4.14
N LYS A 112 1.52 -11.09 5.08
CA LYS A 112 2.29 -12.33 5.18
C LYS A 112 1.36 -13.51 5.48
N ASN A 113 0.42 -13.33 6.40
CA ASN A 113 -0.57 -14.35 6.71
C ASN A 113 -1.47 -14.63 5.51
N LEU A 114 -1.93 -13.58 4.81
CA LEU A 114 -2.76 -13.71 3.62
C LEU A 114 -2.03 -14.46 2.51
N LYS A 115 -0.75 -14.15 2.29
CA LYS A 115 0.11 -14.83 1.35
C LYS A 115 0.20 -16.33 1.67
N ASP A 116 0.46 -16.67 2.91
CA ASP A 116 0.63 -18.07 3.33
C ASP A 116 -0.69 -18.83 3.23
N GLU A 117 -1.80 -18.24 3.66
CA GLU A 117 -3.13 -18.86 3.60
C GLU A 117 -3.56 -19.15 2.17
N ARG A 118 -3.25 -18.26 1.22
CA ARG A 118 -3.65 -18.40 -0.18
C ARG A 118 -2.62 -19.12 -1.03
N GLY A 119 -1.47 -19.47 -0.46
CA GLY A 119 -0.39 -20.11 -1.20
C GLY A 119 0.24 -19.19 -2.25
N TYR A 120 0.30 -17.90 -2.00
CA TYR A 120 0.95 -16.96 -2.90
C TYR A 120 2.47 -17.03 -2.76
N ASP A 121 3.17 -16.68 -3.83
CA ASP A 121 4.62 -16.87 -3.93
C ASP A 121 5.42 -15.70 -3.38
N GLY A 122 4.82 -14.53 -3.26
CA GLY A 122 5.54 -13.37 -2.75
C GLY A 122 4.68 -12.14 -2.60
N ILE A 123 5.25 -11.15 -1.95
CA ILE A 123 4.70 -9.82 -1.78
C ILE A 123 5.70 -8.85 -2.40
N GLU A 124 5.25 -7.95 -3.27
CA GLU A 124 6.11 -7.00 -3.95
C GLU A 124 5.56 -5.58 -3.78
N LEU A 125 6.46 -4.62 -3.82
CA LEU A 125 6.14 -3.20 -3.78
C LEU A 125 7.19 -2.40 -4.54
N GLN A 126 6.89 -1.13 -4.78
CA GLN A 126 7.85 -0.15 -5.28
C GLN A 126 7.96 0.98 -4.27
N VAL A 127 9.16 1.50 -4.10
CA VAL A 127 9.42 2.61 -3.18
C VAL A 127 10.27 3.66 -3.90
N ASN A 128 9.91 4.94 -3.71
CA ASN A 128 10.69 6.05 -4.23
C ASN A 128 12.04 6.11 -3.51
N THR A 129 13.13 6.28 -4.26
CA THR A 129 14.49 6.34 -3.68
C THR A 129 14.66 7.44 -2.64
N LYS A 130 13.86 8.50 -2.70
CA LYS A 130 13.88 9.57 -1.72
C LYS A 130 13.12 9.25 -0.45
N ASN A 131 12.28 8.19 -0.47
CA ASN A 131 11.56 7.73 0.71
C ASN A 131 12.43 6.77 1.53
N LYS A 132 13.47 7.30 2.11
CA LYS A 132 14.46 6.49 2.86
C LYS A 132 13.86 5.86 4.12
N ALA A 133 12.94 6.57 4.75
CA ALA A 133 12.26 6.05 5.95
C ALA A 133 11.45 4.79 5.64
N ALA A 134 10.65 4.81 4.57
CA ALA A 134 9.88 3.65 4.14
C ALA A 134 10.80 2.51 3.70
N TYR A 135 11.85 2.81 2.93
CA TYR A 135 12.82 1.79 2.51
C TYR A 135 13.42 1.05 3.71
N LYS A 136 13.77 1.80 4.77
CA LYS A 136 14.32 1.21 5.98
C LYS A 136 13.30 0.28 6.65
N ILE A 137 12.04 0.70 6.75
CA ILE A 137 10.97 -0.11 7.35
C ILE A 137 10.78 -1.41 6.55
N TYR A 138 10.76 -1.34 5.22
CA TYR A 138 10.64 -2.52 4.37
C TYR A 138 11.83 -3.46 4.54
N SER A 139 13.05 -2.91 4.49
CA SER A 139 14.28 -3.71 4.65
C SER A 139 14.35 -4.38 6.02
N ASP A 140 13.99 -3.66 7.08
CA ASP A 140 13.99 -4.20 8.45
C ASP A 140 12.98 -5.33 8.60
N TYR A 141 11.86 -5.27 7.88
CA TYR A 141 10.86 -6.35 7.91
C TYR A 141 11.32 -7.61 7.16
N GLY A 142 12.20 -7.45 6.18
CA GLY A 142 12.73 -8.56 5.38
C GLY A 142 12.57 -8.43 3.88
N PHE A 143 12.07 -7.29 3.39
CA PHE A 143 12.05 -7.04 1.94
C PHE A 143 13.46 -6.82 1.42
N THR A 144 13.73 -7.33 0.22
CA THR A 144 15.01 -7.15 -0.48
C THR A 144 14.77 -6.52 -1.84
N ASN A 145 15.79 -5.88 -2.37
CA ASN A 145 15.68 -5.24 -3.69
C ASN A 145 15.54 -6.31 -4.78
N LYS A 146 14.46 -6.23 -5.54
CA LYS A 146 14.21 -7.14 -6.66
C LYS A 146 14.77 -6.58 -7.96
N SER A 147 14.54 -5.31 -8.21
CA SER A 147 15.02 -4.60 -9.40
C SER A 147 15.19 -3.12 -9.08
N ILE A 148 15.91 -2.41 -9.95
CA ILE A 148 16.10 -0.98 -9.83
C ILE A 148 15.54 -0.31 -11.07
N ASN A 149 14.68 0.67 -10.87
CA ASN A 149 14.10 1.47 -11.93
C ASN A 149 14.95 2.74 -12.09
N MET A 150 15.49 2.97 -13.28
CA MET A 150 16.40 4.07 -13.54
C MET A 150 15.80 5.01 -14.59
N GLU A 151 16.13 6.29 -14.51
CA GLU A 151 15.69 7.29 -15.47
C GLU A 151 16.85 8.20 -15.89
N LEU A 152 16.78 8.72 -17.10
CA LEU A 152 17.69 9.74 -17.61
C LEU A 152 16.85 10.94 -18.02
N LEU A 153 17.08 12.09 -17.38
CA LEU A 153 16.32 13.33 -17.63
C LEU A 153 17.08 14.29 -18.54
#